data_7a260200688cdeb695a97bdc72d408b7
#
_entry.id   7a260200688cdeb695a97bdc72d408b7
#
_cell.length_a   1.000
_cell.length_b   1.000
_cell.length_c   1.000
_cell.angle_alpha   90.00
_cell.angle_beta   90.00
_cell.angle_gamma   90.00
#
_symmetry.space_group_name_H-M   'P 1'
#
loop_
_entity.id
_entity.type
_entity.pdbx_description
1 polymer ?
#
loop_
_entity_poly.entity_id
_entity_poly.type
_entity_poly.pdbx_seq_one_letter_code
_entity_poly.pdbx_strand_id
1 'polypeptide(L)'
;EIIRNEVDALREAGKPVVVSMSSVAASGGYWLSASADRIIAQPTTITGSIGIFSLFTTFENTLDDLGVQSDGVGTTPFAGVGVTRALPDEVGDIMQLGIEHGYHRFLSLVSNHRDMSMEEANQVAQGRVWTGQDALRLGLVDSLGDFDDAVSIAAELADIDNYQLDWMQQPLTPLEQFVNDMLGQSANVLGEAVQSTMPSIARQLAASPQWQSLTLLEKFNDPQGRYLFCLNCEYQ
;
A
#
# COMPACT_ATOMS: atom_id res chain seq x y z
N GLU A 1 4.57 -2.43 -11.45
CA GLU A 1 5.66 -2.31 -12.45
C GLU A 1 5.85 -0.87 -12.92
N ILE A 2 4.80 -0.15 -13.31
CA ILE A 2 4.92 1.24 -13.82
C ILE A 2 5.67 2.13 -12.82
N ILE A 3 5.27 2.12 -11.55
CA ILE A 3 5.94 2.92 -10.49
C ILE A 3 7.40 2.48 -10.30
N ARG A 4 7.67 1.17 -10.33
CA ARG A 4 9.04 0.67 -10.20
C ARG A 4 9.93 1.14 -11.37
N ASN A 5 9.40 1.16 -12.59
CA ASN A 5 10.14 1.69 -13.74
C ASN A 5 10.51 3.17 -13.56
N GLU A 6 9.69 3.97 -12.88
CA GLU A 6 10.04 5.36 -12.55
C GLU A 6 11.17 5.43 -11.52
N VAL A 7 11.21 4.50 -10.56
CA VAL A 7 12.36 4.37 -9.63
C VAL A 7 13.63 4.08 -10.40
N ASP A 8 13.59 3.13 -11.32
CA ASP A 8 14.75 2.80 -12.16
C ASP A 8 15.16 4.00 -13.04
N ALA A 9 14.22 4.71 -13.63
CA ALA A 9 14.48 5.90 -14.45
C ALA A 9 15.14 7.04 -13.64
N LEU A 10 14.74 7.24 -12.40
CA LEU A 10 15.39 8.20 -11.50
C LEU A 10 16.85 7.81 -11.22
N ARG A 11 17.10 6.54 -10.95
CA ARG A 11 18.46 6.02 -10.72
C ARG A 11 19.33 6.12 -11.96
N GLU A 12 18.80 5.78 -13.12
CA GLU A 12 19.49 5.95 -14.42
C GLU A 12 19.82 7.42 -14.71
N ALA A 13 18.98 8.35 -14.24
CA ALA A 13 19.24 9.78 -14.32
C ALA A 13 20.26 10.28 -13.27
N GLY A 14 20.89 9.38 -12.50
CA GLY A 14 21.86 9.69 -11.46
C GLY A 14 21.25 10.31 -10.19
N LYS A 15 19.96 10.14 -9.96
CA LYS A 15 19.28 10.58 -8.76
C LYS A 15 19.17 9.39 -7.80
N PRO A 16 19.80 9.43 -6.61
CA PRO A 16 19.69 8.34 -5.65
C PRO A 16 18.26 8.24 -5.13
N VAL A 17 17.80 7.00 -5.01
CA VAL A 17 16.47 6.68 -4.50
C VAL A 17 16.62 5.88 -3.21
N VAL A 18 16.10 6.42 -2.13
CA VAL A 18 16.07 5.78 -0.81
C VAL A 18 14.62 5.49 -0.43
N VAL A 19 14.35 4.25 -0.07
CA VAL A 19 13.03 3.84 0.42
C VAL A 19 13.03 3.81 1.94
N SER A 20 12.14 4.57 2.56
CA SER A 20 11.83 4.50 3.98
C SER A 20 10.55 3.71 4.20
N MET A 21 10.69 2.52 4.77
CA MET A 21 9.55 1.67 5.12
C MET A 21 9.01 2.06 6.49
N SER A 22 7.73 2.45 6.55
CA SER A 22 7.02 2.69 7.80
C SER A 22 6.50 1.36 8.39
N SER A 23 5.23 1.32 8.80
CA SER A 23 4.65 0.13 9.47
C SER A 23 4.59 -1.10 8.57
N VAL A 24 4.23 -0.92 7.29
CA VAL A 24 4.09 -2.04 6.34
C VAL A 24 4.60 -1.63 4.95
N ALA A 25 5.51 -2.43 4.41
CA ALA A 25 5.96 -2.36 3.02
C ALA A 25 6.24 -3.78 2.50
N ALA A 26 5.18 -4.53 2.25
CA ALA A 26 5.24 -5.95 1.89
C ALA A 26 4.67 -6.21 0.49
N SER A 27 4.97 -7.37 -0.10
CA SER A 27 4.46 -7.79 -1.41
C SER A 27 4.72 -6.72 -2.49
N GLY A 28 3.69 -6.09 -3.04
CA GLY A 28 3.82 -4.98 -4.00
C GLY A 28 4.63 -3.79 -3.45
N GLY A 29 4.58 -3.51 -2.15
CA GLY A 29 5.42 -2.51 -1.50
C GLY A 29 6.90 -2.90 -1.52
N TYR A 30 7.22 -4.16 -1.28
CA TYR A 30 8.58 -4.67 -1.41
C TYR A 30 9.04 -4.71 -2.88
N TRP A 31 8.14 -5.08 -3.81
CA TRP A 31 8.40 -5.01 -5.25
C TRP A 31 8.87 -3.62 -5.70
N LEU A 32 8.19 -2.57 -5.23
CA LEU A 32 8.57 -1.18 -5.54
C LEU A 32 9.93 -0.81 -4.95
N SER A 33 10.20 -1.29 -3.75
CA SER A 33 11.39 -0.94 -2.97
C SER A 33 12.65 -1.64 -3.46
N ALA A 34 12.51 -2.84 -4.03
CA ALA A 34 13.63 -3.75 -4.29
C ALA A 34 14.72 -3.14 -5.17
N SER A 35 14.36 -2.26 -6.12
CA SER A 35 15.32 -1.62 -7.02
C SER A 35 15.87 -0.28 -6.52
N ALA A 36 15.53 0.17 -5.32
CA ALA A 36 16.09 1.40 -4.72
C ALA A 36 17.59 1.24 -4.39
N ASP A 37 18.32 2.37 -4.28
CA ASP A 37 19.73 2.36 -3.88
C ASP A 37 19.91 1.99 -2.41
N ARG A 38 18.95 2.34 -1.56
CA ARG A 38 18.89 1.93 -0.16
C ARG A 38 17.45 1.71 0.28
N ILE A 39 17.26 0.69 1.10
CA ILE A 39 15.99 0.34 1.73
C ILE A 39 16.17 0.39 3.24
N ILE A 40 15.40 1.23 3.91
CA ILE A 40 15.46 1.45 5.35
C ILE A 40 14.12 1.03 5.95
N ALA A 41 14.16 0.26 7.03
CA ALA A 41 12.97 -0.20 7.73
C ALA A 41 13.10 0.05 9.23
N GLN A 42 11.98 0.23 9.92
CA GLN A 42 11.98 0.18 11.38
C GLN A 42 12.07 -1.28 11.86
N PRO A 43 12.56 -1.56 13.06
CA PRO A 43 12.68 -2.94 13.56
C PRO A 43 11.38 -3.74 13.48
N THR A 44 10.24 -3.08 13.67
CA THR A 44 8.90 -3.67 13.68
C THR A 44 8.16 -3.56 12.35
N THR A 45 8.75 -2.98 11.33
CA THR A 45 8.17 -2.92 9.99
C THR A 45 7.80 -4.32 9.51
N ILE A 46 6.61 -4.46 8.96
CA ILE A 46 6.19 -5.69 8.28
C ILE A 46 6.57 -5.59 6.80
N THR A 47 7.45 -6.49 6.35
CA THR A 47 7.98 -6.48 4.97
C THR A 47 8.12 -7.89 4.39
N GLY A 48 8.78 -8.04 3.26
CA GLY A 48 8.88 -9.30 2.53
C GLY A 48 7.59 -9.62 1.80
N SER A 49 6.91 -10.71 2.16
CA SER A 49 5.74 -11.24 1.43
C SER A 49 6.03 -11.37 -0.08
N ILE A 50 7.25 -11.85 -0.38
CA ILE A 50 7.73 -12.09 -1.74
C ILE A 50 7.07 -13.35 -2.24
N GLY A 51 5.93 -13.19 -2.90
CA GLY A 51 5.10 -14.30 -3.34
C GLY A 51 3.93 -13.81 -4.19
N ILE A 52 3.35 -14.75 -4.93
CA ILE A 52 2.14 -14.55 -5.73
C ILE A 52 1.16 -15.65 -5.35
N PHE A 53 -0.08 -15.32 -5.16
CA PHE A 53 -1.16 -16.29 -5.01
C PHE A 53 -2.41 -15.82 -5.74
N SER A 54 -3.26 -16.76 -6.08
CA SER A 54 -4.60 -16.49 -6.60
C SER A 54 -5.61 -17.35 -5.84
N LEU A 55 -6.79 -16.81 -5.60
CA LEU A 55 -7.92 -17.53 -5.02
C LEU A 55 -9.12 -17.37 -5.95
N PHE A 56 -9.60 -18.48 -6.46
CA PHE A 56 -10.83 -18.53 -7.24
C PHE A 56 -11.83 -19.46 -6.52
N THR A 57 -12.97 -18.91 -6.13
CA THR A 57 -14.02 -19.68 -5.42
C THR A 57 -15.21 -19.91 -6.36
N THR A 58 -15.75 -21.12 -6.31
CA THR A 58 -16.96 -21.53 -7.03
C THR A 58 -18.03 -21.98 -6.05
N PHE A 59 -19.27 -21.84 -6.43
CA PHE A 59 -20.43 -22.16 -5.60
C PHE A 59 -21.37 -23.20 -6.24
N GLU A 60 -20.90 -23.94 -7.25
CA GLU A 60 -21.67 -24.91 -7.97
C GLU A 60 -22.32 -25.97 -7.05
N ASN A 61 -21.56 -26.50 -6.09
CA ASN A 61 -22.07 -27.49 -5.13
C ASN A 61 -23.17 -26.90 -4.21
N THR A 62 -22.98 -25.66 -3.75
CA THR A 62 -23.98 -24.96 -2.94
C THR A 62 -25.26 -24.69 -3.75
N LEU A 63 -25.11 -24.34 -5.02
CA LEU A 63 -26.25 -24.11 -5.92
C LEU A 63 -27.00 -25.41 -6.20
N ASP A 64 -26.29 -26.53 -6.43
CA ASP A 64 -26.88 -27.84 -6.60
C ASP A 64 -27.68 -28.28 -5.37
N ASP A 65 -27.17 -28.08 -4.16
CA ASP A 65 -27.88 -28.35 -2.91
C ASP A 65 -29.20 -27.55 -2.79
N LEU A 66 -29.25 -26.38 -3.39
CA LEU A 66 -30.42 -25.52 -3.44
C LEU A 66 -31.36 -25.82 -4.65
N GLY A 67 -30.97 -26.80 -5.48
CA GLY A 67 -31.72 -27.14 -6.71
C GLY A 67 -31.56 -26.12 -7.83
N VAL A 68 -30.53 -25.28 -7.78
CA VAL A 68 -30.21 -24.27 -8.81
C VAL A 68 -29.07 -24.77 -9.66
N GLN A 69 -29.31 -24.95 -10.94
CA GLN A 69 -28.31 -25.36 -11.91
C GLN A 69 -27.96 -24.23 -12.88
N SER A 70 -26.67 -24.12 -13.24
CA SER A 70 -26.19 -23.17 -14.23
C SER A 70 -25.71 -23.93 -15.46
N ASP A 71 -26.30 -23.62 -16.60
CA ASP A 71 -25.91 -24.19 -17.89
C ASP A 71 -25.65 -23.08 -18.92
N GLY A 72 -25.01 -23.42 -20.04
CA GLY A 72 -24.70 -22.47 -21.11
C GLY A 72 -23.94 -23.11 -22.25
N VAL A 73 -23.99 -22.45 -23.38
CA VAL A 73 -23.24 -22.83 -24.59
C VAL A 73 -22.12 -21.81 -24.81
N GLY A 74 -20.94 -22.31 -25.03
CA GLY A 74 -19.76 -21.50 -25.31
C GLY A 74 -19.10 -21.89 -26.63
N THR A 75 -18.40 -20.95 -27.24
CA THR A 75 -17.62 -21.19 -28.47
C THR A 75 -16.18 -21.61 -28.19
N THR A 76 -15.76 -21.55 -26.93
CA THR A 76 -14.43 -21.98 -26.47
C THR A 76 -14.54 -22.67 -25.11
N PRO A 77 -13.56 -23.48 -24.70
CA PRO A 77 -13.50 -24.07 -23.35
C PRO A 77 -13.49 -23.02 -22.22
N PHE A 78 -13.10 -21.78 -22.53
CA PHE A 78 -13.05 -20.68 -21.57
C PHE A 78 -14.37 -19.90 -21.44
N ALA A 79 -15.34 -20.20 -22.29
CA ALA A 79 -16.63 -19.53 -22.22
C ALA A 79 -17.41 -19.97 -20.98
N GLY A 80 -17.98 -19.00 -20.27
CA GLY A 80 -18.79 -19.29 -19.09
C GLY A 80 -17.98 -19.55 -17.80
N VAL A 81 -16.67 -19.26 -17.78
CA VAL A 81 -15.90 -19.22 -16.54
C VAL A 81 -16.54 -18.23 -15.58
N GLY A 82 -16.87 -18.68 -14.39
CA GLY A 82 -17.53 -17.87 -13.38
C GLY A 82 -17.77 -18.66 -12.10
N VAL A 83 -18.37 -18.02 -11.11
CA VAL A 83 -18.53 -18.56 -9.76
C VAL A 83 -19.65 -19.60 -9.64
N THR A 84 -20.51 -19.74 -10.65
CA THR A 84 -21.68 -20.64 -10.63
C THR A 84 -21.42 -22.02 -11.23
N ARG A 85 -20.22 -22.26 -11.71
CA ARG A 85 -19.78 -23.52 -12.31
C ARG A 85 -18.41 -23.88 -11.80
N ALA A 86 -18.06 -25.17 -11.85
CA ALA A 86 -16.70 -25.64 -11.60
C ALA A 86 -15.70 -24.96 -12.55
N LEU A 87 -14.54 -24.65 -12.03
CA LEU A 87 -13.46 -24.08 -12.84
C LEU A 87 -12.95 -25.17 -13.81
N PRO A 88 -12.94 -24.91 -15.14
CA PRO A 88 -12.29 -25.83 -16.07
C PRO A 88 -10.79 -26.00 -15.78
N ASP A 89 -10.29 -27.22 -15.93
CA ASP A 89 -8.86 -27.56 -15.66
C ASP A 89 -7.93 -26.68 -16.50
N GLU A 90 -8.23 -26.41 -17.75
CA GLU A 90 -7.44 -25.58 -18.66
C GLU A 90 -7.34 -24.13 -18.16
N VAL A 91 -8.38 -23.64 -17.51
CA VAL A 91 -8.37 -22.30 -16.90
C VAL A 91 -7.50 -22.30 -15.64
N GLY A 92 -7.60 -23.36 -14.83
CA GLY A 92 -6.73 -23.60 -13.69
C GLY A 92 -5.26 -23.60 -14.08
N ASP A 93 -4.91 -24.33 -15.13
CA ASP A 93 -3.56 -24.42 -15.68
C ASP A 93 -3.02 -23.06 -16.12
N ILE A 94 -3.81 -22.26 -16.83
CA ILE A 94 -3.43 -20.90 -17.25
C ILE A 94 -3.20 -19.99 -16.03
N MET A 95 -4.06 -20.07 -15.01
CA MET A 95 -3.89 -19.32 -13.78
C MET A 95 -2.61 -19.73 -13.06
N GLN A 96 -2.32 -21.03 -12.98
CA GLN A 96 -1.11 -21.56 -12.38
C GLN A 96 0.15 -21.06 -13.10
N LEU A 97 0.18 -21.14 -14.42
CA LEU A 97 1.28 -20.59 -15.24
C LEU A 97 1.50 -19.08 -14.98
N GLY A 98 0.40 -18.33 -14.84
CA GLY A 98 0.47 -16.90 -14.50
C GLY A 98 1.10 -16.64 -13.13
N ILE A 99 0.76 -17.45 -12.14
CA ILE A 99 1.33 -17.40 -10.78
C ILE A 99 2.82 -17.75 -10.82
N GLU A 100 3.20 -18.84 -11.46
CA GLU A 100 4.59 -19.26 -11.57
C GLU A 100 5.45 -18.24 -12.29
N HIS A 101 4.97 -17.68 -13.39
CA HIS A 101 5.66 -16.62 -14.10
C HIS A 101 5.81 -15.36 -13.25
N GLY A 102 4.74 -14.92 -12.57
CA GLY A 102 4.77 -13.77 -11.67
C GLY A 102 5.73 -13.97 -10.50
N TYR A 103 5.72 -15.16 -9.90
CA TYR A 103 6.62 -15.50 -8.82
C TYR A 103 8.09 -15.52 -9.27
N HIS A 104 8.39 -16.15 -10.41
CA HIS A 104 9.74 -16.13 -10.97
C HIS A 104 10.23 -14.70 -11.25
N ARG A 105 9.38 -13.84 -11.79
CA ARG A 105 9.72 -12.41 -11.98
C ARG A 105 10.04 -11.72 -10.67
N PHE A 106 9.28 -12.01 -9.59
CA PHE A 106 9.54 -11.41 -8.28
C PHE A 106 10.89 -11.89 -7.71
N LEU A 107 11.15 -13.19 -7.78
CA LEU A 107 12.45 -13.72 -7.37
C LEU A 107 13.61 -13.13 -8.17
N SER A 108 13.46 -12.97 -9.47
CA SER A 108 14.48 -12.36 -10.34
C SER A 108 14.74 -10.91 -9.94
N LEU A 109 13.69 -10.14 -9.64
CA LEU A 109 13.82 -8.77 -9.16
C LEU A 109 14.64 -8.71 -7.87
N VAL A 110 14.30 -9.54 -6.90
CA VAL A 110 15.01 -9.60 -5.60
C VAL A 110 16.46 -10.05 -5.80
N SER A 111 16.68 -11.14 -6.52
CA SER A 111 18.00 -11.66 -6.84
C SER A 111 18.91 -10.60 -7.48
N ASN A 112 18.40 -9.86 -8.45
CA ASN A 112 19.17 -8.85 -9.19
C ASN A 112 19.54 -7.61 -8.36
N HIS A 113 18.77 -7.30 -7.31
CA HIS A 113 18.94 -6.05 -6.58
C HIS A 113 19.39 -6.24 -5.12
N ARG A 114 19.45 -7.49 -4.63
CA ARG A 114 19.81 -7.76 -3.23
C ARG A 114 21.03 -8.66 -3.06
N ASP A 115 21.86 -8.74 -4.11
CA ASP A 115 23.08 -9.56 -4.13
C ASP A 115 22.85 -11.02 -3.69
N MET A 116 21.72 -11.59 -4.12
CA MET A 116 21.29 -12.96 -3.82
C MET A 116 21.20 -13.78 -5.09
N SER A 117 21.53 -15.05 -5.01
CA SER A 117 21.14 -16.02 -6.04
C SER A 117 19.61 -16.22 -6.06
N MET A 118 19.09 -16.74 -7.14
CA MET A 118 17.67 -17.11 -7.24
C MET A 118 17.24 -18.09 -6.14
N GLU A 119 18.15 -19.01 -5.77
CA GLU A 119 17.90 -20.01 -4.72
C GLU A 119 17.83 -19.35 -3.34
N GLU A 120 18.77 -18.45 -3.01
CA GLU A 120 18.75 -17.69 -1.75
C GLU A 120 17.52 -16.79 -1.67
N ALA A 121 17.17 -16.09 -2.76
CA ALA A 121 15.96 -15.30 -2.82
C ALA A 121 14.71 -16.16 -2.56
N ASN A 122 14.65 -17.36 -3.15
CA ASN A 122 13.54 -18.31 -2.93
C ASN A 122 13.46 -18.80 -1.48
N GLN A 123 14.60 -18.98 -0.79
CA GLN A 123 14.62 -19.40 0.62
C GLN A 123 14.01 -18.36 1.57
N VAL A 124 14.09 -17.06 1.24
CA VAL A 124 13.51 -15.97 2.05
C VAL A 124 12.16 -15.49 1.51
N ALA A 125 11.72 -15.98 0.37
CA ALA A 125 10.47 -15.68 -0.31
C ALA A 125 9.30 -16.60 0.10
N GLN A 126 8.59 -17.19 -0.85
CA GLN A 126 7.45 -18.11 -0.67
C GLN A 126 6.29 -17.46 0.11
N GLY A 127 6.10 -16.15 -0.07
CA GLY A 127 5.06 -15.39 0.62
C GLY A 127 5.32 -15.14 2.11
N ARG A 128 6.50 -15.48 2.61
CA ARG A 128 6.84 -15.25 4.02
C ARG A 128 6.93 -13.77 4.33
N VAL A 129 6.45 -13.42 5.50
CA VAL A 129 6.45 -12.06 6.04
C VAL A 129 7.55 -11.96 7.09
N TRP A 130 8.29 -10.86 7.06
CA TRP A 130 9.42 -10.63 7.94
C TRP A 130 9.26 -9.32 8.71
N THR A 131 9.79 -9.26 9.92
CA THR A 131 10.02 -7.98 10.60
C THR A 131 11.17 -7.23 9.91
N GLY A 132 11.24 -5.89 10.07
CA GLY A 132 12.38 -5.13 9.55
C GLY A 132 13.71 -5.64 10.11
N GLN A 133 13.73 -6.06 11.38
CA GLN A 133 14.91 -6.65 12.02
C GLN A 133 15.33 -7.97 11.36
N ASP A 134 14.35 -8.84 11.04
CA ASP A 134 14.63 -10.09 10.32
C ASP A 134 15.03 -9.81 8.87
N ALA A 135 14.36 -8.88 8.21
CA ALA A 135 14.66 -8.48 6.84
C ALA A 135 16.10 -7.95 6.69
N LEU A 136 16.61 -7.20 7.68
CA LEU A 136 18.01 -6.80 7.71
C LEU A 136 18.96 -8.01 7.78
N ARG A 137 18.69 -8.96 8.67
CA ARG A 137 19.52 -10.17 8.79
C ARG A 137 19.52 -11.03 7.52
N LEU A 138 18.39 -10.99 6.78
CA LEU A 138 18.20 -11.74 5.55
C LEU A 138 18.68 -10.96 4.30
N GLY A 139 19.19 -9.74 4.44
CA GLY A 139 19.63 -8.93 3.31
C GLY A 139 18.51 -8.32 2.47
N LEU A 140 17.27 -8.34 2.97
CA LEU A 140 16.11 -7.78 2.27
C LEU A 140 16.00 -6.26 2.43
N VAL A 141 16.61 -5.69 3.48
CA VAL A 141 16.76 -4.24 3.69
C VAL A 141 18.20 -3.93 4.03
N ASP A 142 18.62 -2.67 3.86
CA ASP A 142 20.02 -2.25 4.01
C ASP A 142 20.35 -1.80 5.43
N SER A 143 19.40 -1.15 6.10
CA SER A 143 19.57 -0.69 7.47
C SER A 143 18.25 -0.58 8.22
N LEU A 144 18.37 -0.49 9.55
CA LEU A 144 17.26 -0.08 10.41
C LEU A 144 17.35 1.41 10.65
N GLY A 145 16.21 2.09 10.63
CA GLY A 145 16.13 3.53 10.86
C GLY A 145 14.70 4.04 10.60
N ASP A 146 14.54 5.34 10.77
CA ASP A 146 13.32 6.06 10.53
C ASP A 146 13.39 6.92 9.25
N PHE A 147 12.44 7.85 9.11
CA PHE A 147 12.39 8.73 7.95
C PHE A 147 13.56 9.72 7.91
N ASP A 148 13.99 10.23 9.05
CA ASP A 148 15.09 11.19 9.14
C ASP A 148 16.44 10.53 8.80
N ASP A 149 16.61 9.26 9.18
CA ASP A 149 17.75 8.43 8.75
C ASP A 149 17.75 8.25 7.23
N ALA A 150 16.58 7.97 6.64
CA ALA A 150 16.45 7.82 5.19
C ALA A 150 16.77 9.11 4.43
N VAL A 151 16.34 10.26 4.94
CA VAL A 151 16.67 11.59 4.37
C VAL A 151 18.19 11.84 4.46
N SER A 152 18.80 11.52 5.60
CA SER A 152 20.25 11.69 5.79
C SER A 152 21.05 10.82 4.80
N ILE A 153 20.65 9.57 4.61
CA ILE A 153 21.26 8.65 3.66
C ILE A 153 21.05 9.13 2.21
N ALA A 154 19.88 9.67 1.89
CA ALA A 154 19.63 10.23 0.56
C ALA A 154 20.53 11.44 0.26
N ALA A 155 20.73 12.33 1.25
CA ALA A 155 21.62 13.47 1.14
C ALA A 155 23.10 13.02 0.96
N GLU A 156 23.53 12.02 1.73
CA GLU A 156 24.86 11.42 1.60
C GLU A 156 25.08 10.82 0.21
N LEU A 157 24.15 10.03 -0.29
CA LEU A 157 24.23 9.43 -1.63
C LEU A 157 24.22 10.47 -2.75
N ALA A 158 23.57 11.61 -2.53
CA ALA A 158 23.54 12.72 -3.48
C ALA A 158 24.73 13.68 -3.36
N ASP A 159 25.62 13.49 -2.38
CA ASP A 159 26.75 14.37 -2.05
C ASP A 159 26.30 15.83 -1.81
N ILE A 160 25.23 16.02 -1.01
CA ILE A 160 24.67 17.34 -0.68
C ILE A 160 24.66 17.57 0.84
N ASP A 161 25.27 18.68 1.28
CA ASP A 161 25.32 19.07 2.71
C ASP A 161 24.11 19.92 3.14
N ASN A 162 23.55 20.70 2.21
CA ASN A 162 22.42 21.60 2.46
C ASN A 162 21.28 21.26 1.52
N TYR A 163 20.18 20.83 2.09
CA TYR A 163 18.98 20.45 1.32
C TYR A 163 17.70 21.03 1.93
N GLN A 164 16.68 21.09 1.14
CA GLN A 164 15.33 21.40 1.56
C GLN A 164 14.44 20.22 1.16
N LEU A 165 13.58 19.77 2.11
CA LEU A 165 12.59 18.76 1.82
C LEU A 165 11.42 19.40 1.06
N ASP A 166 11.13 18.85 -0.09
CA ASP A 166 9.95 19.19 -0.87
C ASP A 166 9.00 17.99 -0.92
N TRP A 167 7.77 18.21 -0.45
CA TRP A 167 6.74 17.17 -0.41
C TRP A 167 5.96 17.18 -1.72
N MET A 168 6.18 16.16 -2.54
CA MET A 168 5.42 15.99 -3.78
C MET A 168 3.98 15.61 -3.45
N GLN A 169 3.10 16.61 -3.46
CA GLN A 169 1.66 16.44 -3.30
C GLN A 169 1.00 16.38 -4.67
N GLN A 170 -0.04 15.55 -4.79
CA GLN A 170 -0.87 15.63 -6.00
C GLN A 170 -1.51 17.01 -6.08
N PRO A 171 -1.42 17.69 -7.24
CA PRO A 171 -2.10 18.95 -7.41
C PRO A 171 -3.61 18.73 -7.22
N LEU A 172 -4.19 19.52 -6.33
CA LEU A 172 -5.63 19.51 -6.10
C LEU A 172 -6.36 19.77 -7.41
N THR A 173 -7.46 19.08 -7.65
CA THR A 173 -8.33 19.39 -8.77
C THR A 173 -8.87 20.84 -8.64
N PRO A 174 -9.25 21.50 -9.74
CA PRO A 174 -9.80 22.86 -9.65
C PRO A 174 -10.99 23.01 -8.69
N LEU A 175 -11.78 21.93 -8.53
CA LEU A 175 -12.89 21.90 -7.57
C LEU A 175 -12.39 21.81 -6.12
N GLU A 176 -11.39 20.95 -5.84
CA GLU A 176 -10.79 20.83 -4.51
C GLU A 176 -10.05 22.12 -4.12
N GLN A 177 -9.36 22.77 -5.08
CA GLN A 177 -8.75 24.07 -4.86
C GLN A 177 -9.80 25.12 -4.50
N PHE A 178 -10.91 25.18 -5.27
CA PHE A 178 -11.99 26.11 -5.00
C PHE A 178 -12.64 25.88 -3.63
N VAL A 179 -12.86 24.61 -3.25
CA VAL A 179 -13.41 24.25 -1.93
C VAL A 179 -12.43 24.61 -0.80
N ASN A 180 -11.14 24.33 -0.96
CA ASN A 180 -10.11 24.71 0.02
C ASN A 180 -9.97 26.22 0.17
N ASP A 181 -9.98 26.96 -0.94
CA ASP A 181 -9.92 28.43 -0.91
C ASP A 181 -11.16 29.02 -0.24
N MET A 182 -12.34 28.47 -0.51
CA MET A 182 -13.58 28.92 0.10
C MET A 182 -13.64 28.58 1.60
N LEU A 183 -13.19 27.39 2.00
CA LEU A 183 -13.12 26.99 3.42
C LEU A 183 -12.01 27.73 4.16
N GLY A 184 -10.84 27.93 3.55
CA GLY A 184 -9.72 28.67 4.13
C GLY A 184 -10.05 30.14 4.36
N GLN A 185 -10.72 30.79 3.40
CA GLN A 185 -11.21 32.18 3.57
C GLN A 185 -12.32 32.25 4.61
N SER A 186 -13.23 31.27 4.63
CA SER A 186 -14.32 31.21 5.62
C SER A 186 -13.79 30.95 7.04
N ALA A 187 -12.75 30.12 7.19
CA ALA A 187 -12.14 29.85 8.49
C ALA A 187 -11.45 31.10 9.09
N ASN A 188 -10.79 31.89 8.24
CA ASN A 188 -10.17 33.17 8.70
C ASN A 188 -11.19 34.22 9.05
N VAL A 189 -12.29 34.33 8.31
CA VAL A 189 -13.36 35.33 8.58
C VAL A 189 -14.28 34.85 9.72
N LEU A 190 -14.54 33.55 9.82
CA LEU A 190 -15.36 32.98 10.90
C LEU A 190 -14.58 32.80 12.20
N GLY A 191 -13.28 32.57 12.15
CA GLY A 191 -12.44 32.37 13.33
C GLY A 191 -12.46 33.55 14.30
N GLU A 192 -12.42 34.77 13.80
CA GLU A 192 -12.52 35.99 14.62
C GLU A 192 -13.97 36.34 15.02
N ALA A 193 -14.93 36.13 14.13
CA ALA A 193 -16.35 36.46 14.39
C ALA A 193 -17.05 35.42 15.26
N VAL A 194 -16.67 34.13 15.14
CA VAL A 194 -17.29 33.00 15.89
C VAL A 194 -16.77 32.95 17.32
N GLN A 195 -15.51 33.30 17.58
CA GLN A 195 -15.00 33.34 18.96
C GLN A 195 -15.68 34.41 19.82
N SER A 196 -16.17 35.49 19.20
CA SER A 196 -16.81 36.60 19.94
C SER A 196 -18.32 36.43 20.14
N THR A 197 -19.01 35.60 19.32
CA THR A 197 -20.48 35.52 19.30
C THR A 197 -21.08 34.13 19.59
N MET A 198 -20.26 33.10 19.81
CA MET A 198 -20.81 31.79 20.15
C MET A 198 -21.46 31.75 21.55
N PRO A 199 -22.74 31.36 21.65
CA PRO A 199 -23.35 31.07 22.94
C PRO A 199 -22.58 30.03 23.71
N SER A 200 -22.55 30.09 25.04
CA SER A 200 -21.83 29.17 25.93
C SER A 200 -22.16 27.67 25.67
N ILE A 201 -23.40 27.43 25.21
CA ILE A 201 -23.88 26.08 24.83
C ILE A 201 -23.15 25.52 23.59
N ALA A 202 -22.88 26.37 22.59
CA ALA A 202 -22.17 25.94 21.37
C ALA A 202 -20.69 25.59 21.65
N ARG A 203 -20.03 26.27 22.59
CA ARG A 203 -18.68 25.95 23.07
C ARG A 203 -18.65 24.63 23.83
N GLN A 204 -19.67 24.34 24.65
CA GLN A 204 -19.80 23.09 25.37
C GLN A 204 -20.07 21.91 24.41
N LEU A 205 -20.85 22.10 23.37
CA LEU A 205 -21.09 21.09 22.32
C LEU A 205 -19.82 20.83 21.51
N ALA A 206 -19.09 21.84 21.10
CA ALA A 206 -17.83 21.69 20.35
C ALA A 206 -16.72 20.99 21.19
N ALA A 207 -16.76 21.10 22.51
CA ALA A 207 -15.85 20.41 23.42
C ALA A 207 -16.33 19.00 23.81
N SER A 208 -17.49 18.55 23.33
CA SER A 208 -18.04 17.25 23.70
C SER A 208 -17.32 16.11 22.96
N PRO A 209 -17.14 14.93 23.61
CA PRO A 209 -16.48 13.77 22.98
C PRO A 209 -17.14 13.32 21.67
N GLN A 210 -18.45 13.59 21.50
CA GLN A 210 -19.19 13.25 20.29
C GLN A 210 -18.77 14.09 19.08
N TRP A 211 -18.41 15.36 19.25
CA TRP A 211 -17.88 16.19 18.17
C TRP A 211 -16.43 15.86 17.84
N GLN A 212 -15.63 15.45 18.83
CA GLN A 212 -14.28 14.96 18.58
C GLN A 212 -14.29 13.66 17.76
N SER A 213 -15.35 12.85 17.87
CA SER A 213 -15.54 11.67 17.03
C SER A 213 -15.84 11.98 15.58
N LEU A 214 -16.43 13.15 15.27
CA LEU A 214 -16.69 13.57 13.90
C LEU A 214 -15.42 14.05 13.19
N THR A 215 -14.45 14.60 13.90
CA THR A 215 -13.14 14.94 13.31
C THR A 215 -12.31 13.69 12.96
N LEU A 216 -12.66 12.52 13.49
CA LEU A 216 -12.10 11.25 13.04
C LEU A 216 -12.51 10.91 11.60
N LEU A 217 -13.68 11.38 11.14
CA LEU A 217 -14.13 11.14 9.76
C LEU A 217 -13.21 11.81 8.73
N GLU A 218 -12.56 12.92 9.08
CA GLU A 218 -11.58 13.59 8.22
C GLU A 218 -10.30 12.77 8.00
N LYS A 219 -10.03 11.79 8.89
CA LYS A 219 -8.89 10.86 8.77
C LYS A 219 -9.19 9.66 7.87
N PHE A 220 -10.44 9.47 7.49
CA PHE A 220 -10.86 8.38 6.64
C PHE A 220 -10.77 8.81 5.17
N ASN A 221 -9.68 8.46 4.52
CA ASN A 221 -9.42 8.80 3.11
C ASN A 221 -9.42 7.57 2.19
N ASP A 222 -10.05 6.47 2.58
CA ASP A 222 -10.17 5.30 1.71
C ASP A 222 -11.11 5.63 0.53
N PRO A 223 -10.63 5.58 -0.73
CA PRO A 223 -11.44 5.84 -1.92
C PRO A 223 -12.64 4.91 -2.09
N GLN A 224 -12.62 3.74 -1.44
CA GLN A 224 -13.71 2.75 -1.47
C GLN A 224 -14.66 2.85 -0.28
N GLY A 225 -14.41 3.76 0.67
CA GLY A 225 -15.27 3.97 1.84
C GLY A 225 -15.37 2.76 2.78
N ARG A 226 -14.35 1.90 2.81
CA ARG A 226 -14.34 0.68 3.63
C ARG A 226 -13.51 0.90 4.88
N TYR A 227 -14.18 1.08 6.01
CA TYR A 227 -13.53 1.29 7.29
C TYR A 227 -13.92 0.21 8.28
N LEU A 228 -12.95 -0.28 9.03
CA LEU A 228 -13.18 -1.12 10.20
C LEU A 228 -13.00 -0.22 11.43
N PHE A 229 -14.07 0.06 12.14
CA PHE A 229 -14.05 0.93 13.31
C PHE A 229 -14.48 0.16 14.55
N CYS A 230 -13.67 0.19 15.60
CA CYS A 230 -14.02 -0.36 16.90
C CYS A 230 -14.43 0.76 17.85
N LEU A 231 -15.71 0.82 18.20
CA LEU A 231 -16.26 1.83 19.08
C LEU A 231 -15.83 1.68 20.56
N ASN A 232 -15.36 0.50 20.95
CA ASN A 232 -15.05 0.16 22.34
C ASN A 232 -13.61 -0.35 22.55
N CYS A 233 -12.69 -0.10 21.61
CA CYS A 233 -11.28 -0.44 21.80
C CYS A 233 -10.60 0.68 22.59
N GLU A 234 -10.48 0.50 23.90
CA GLU A 234 -9.55 1.28 24.72
C GLU A 234 -8.14 0.72 24.52
N TYR A 235 -7.22 1.57 24.11
CA TYR A 235 -5.80 1.24 24.10
C TYR A 235 -5.34 1.13 25.58
N GLN A 236 -4.91 -0.05 25.97
CA GLN A 236 -4.09 -0.26 27.16
C GLN A 236 -2.63 -0.13 26.82
#